data_488efd7dc6579233c34473187d2ff497
#
_entry.id   488efd7dc6579233c34473187d2ff497
#
_cell.length_a   1.000
_cell.length_b   1.000
_cell.length_c   1.000
_cell.angle_alpha   90.00
_cell.angle_beta   90.00
_cell.angle_gamma   90.00
#
_symmetry.space_group_name_H-M   'P 1'
#
loop_
_entity.id
_entity.type
_entity.pdbx_description
1 polymer ?
#
loop_
_entity_poly.entity_id
_entity_poly.type
_entity_poly.pdbx_seq_one_letter_code
_entity_poly.pdbx_strand_id
1 'polypeptide(L)'
;PIALLDKLPDFGVFEDVRYEIVYGNELPKNVPAQCTLTEDGYLIQIKDTVYMGAYEKKTGGHRMHIMHEIMHTFADKLGFKPIFSRQLTKDIPPFRRLEWIVMALAGGVMMPYEATAGMTVKELKDTYGVSDAAAKKRLTY
;
A
#
# COMPACT_ATOMS: atom_id res chain seq x y z
N PRO A 1 8.20 3.35 2.90
CA PRO A 1 7.16 2.63 3.64
C PRO A 1 7.68 1.95 4.92
N ILE A 2 8.89 1.40 4.93
CA ILE A 2 9.44 0.71 6.13
C ILE A 2 9.49 1.66 7.34
N ALA A 3 10.08 2.84 7.19
CA ALA A 3 10.12 3.83 8.28
C ALA A 3 8.72 4.27 8.75
N LEU A 4 7.73 4.23 7.85
CA LEU A 4 6.34 4.52 8.21
C LEU A 4 5.75 3.38 9.05
N LEU A 5 6.00 2.11 8.70
CA LEU A 5 5.57 0.96 9.51
C LEU A 5 6.07 1.06 10.95
N ASP A 6 7.34 1.40 11.13
CA ASP A 6 7.96 1.52 12.46
C ASP A 6 7.35 2.68 13.28
N LYS A 7 6.89 3.72 12.62
CA LYS A 7 6.37 4.94 13.25
C LYS A 7 4.85 4.98 13.40
N LEU A 8 4.13 4.14 12.67
CA LEU A 8 2.67 4.18 12.68
C LEU A 8 2.05 4.10 14.08
N PRO A 9 2.50 3.19 14.97
CA PRO A 9 1.96 3.09 16.33
C PRO A 9 2.17 4.34 17.19
N ASP A 10 3.12 5.19 16.85
CA ASP A 10 3.38 6.45 17.57
C ASP A 10 2.29 7.51 17.28
N PHE A 11 1.48 7.33 16.24
CA PHE A 11 0.34 8.17 15.93
C PHE A 11 -0.91 7.57 16.56
N GLY A 12 -1.52 8.24 17.53
CA GLY A 12 -2.59 7.72 18.38
C GLY A 12 -3.75 7.02 17.67
N VAL A 13 -4.13 7.47 16.46
CA VAL A 13 -5.18 6.82 15.65
C VAL A 13 -4.74 5.50 15.02
N PHE A 14 -3.44 5.18 15.05
CA PHE A 14 -2.83 3.97 14.48
C PHE A 14 -2.10 3.12 15.53
N GLU A 15 -2.32 3.35 16.80
CA GLU A 15 -1.71 2.59 17.90
C GLU A 15 -2.05 1.09 17.85
N ASP A 16 -3.15 0.74 17.19
CA ASP A 16 -3.64 -0.61 16.97
C ASP A 16 -3.08 -1.27 15.69
N VAL A 17 -2.12 -0.65 15.00
CA VAL A 17 -1.48 -1.20 13.79
C VAL A 17 -0.15 -1.84 14.14
N ARG A 18 -0.01 -3.12 13.78
CA ARG A 18 1.22 -3.90 13.95
C ARG A 18 1.63 -4.53 12.63
N TYR A 19 2.90 -4.85 12.47
CA TYR A 19 3.35 -5.65 11.34
C TYR A 19 4.29 -6.77 11.79
N GLU A 20 4.37 -7.80 10.96
CA GLU A 20 5.30 -8.90 11.13
C GLU A 20 5.89 -9.35 9.78
N ILE A 21 7.12 -9.84 9.82
CA ILE A 21 7.76 -10.45 8.65
C ILE A 21 7.48 -11.94 8.71
N VAL A 22 6.91 -12.48 7.62
CA VAL A 22 6.54 -13.89 7.49
C VAL A 22 7.39 -14.60 6.46
N TYR A 23 7.58 -15.90 6.64
CA TYR A 23 8.50 -16.69 5.85
C TYR A 23 7.80 -17.81 5.08
N GLY A 24 8.42 -18.24 3.98
CA GLY A 24 8.00 -19.41 3.23
C GLY A 24 6.56 -19.33 2.72
N ASN A 25 5.71 -20.21 3.22
CA ASN A 25 4.32 -20.41 2.78
C ASN A 25 3.28 -19.87 3.76
N GLU A 26 3.66 -19.04 4.72
CA GLU A 26 2.72 -18.44 5.68
C GLU A 26 1.70 -17.52 4.99
N LEU A 27 2.05 -16.94 3.85
CA LEU A 27 1.11 -16.28 2.93
C LEU A 27 1.02 -17.05 1.60
N PRO A 28 -0.12 -16.98 0.89
CA PRO A 28 -0.26 -17.57 -0.43
C PRO A 28 0.85 -17.12 -1.39
N LYS A 29 1.19 -17.99 -2.37
CA LYS A 29 2.32 -17.76 -3.29
C LYS A 29 2.28 -16.39 -3.96
N ASN A 30 1.11 -15.93 -4.36
CA ASN A 30 0.91 -14.68 -5.11
C ASN A 30 0.57 -13.48 -4.23
N VAL A 31 0.63 -13.62 -2.90
CA VAL A 31 0.34 -12.54 -1.95
C VAL A 31 1.66 -12.05 -1.36
N PRO A 32 2.17 -10.87 -1.77
CA PRO A 32 3.44 -10.33 -1.29
C PRO A 32 3.36 -9.82 0.16
N ALA A 33 2.22 -9.23 0.51
CA ALA A 33 1.88 -8.73 1.84
C ALA A 33 0.37 -8.75 2.01
N GLN A 34 -0.11 -8.67 3.23
CA GLN A 34 -1.54 -8.70 3.54
C GLN A 34 -1.82 -7.92 4.82
N CYS A 35 -2.84 -7.06 4.78
CA CYS A 35 -3.40 -6.40 5.96
C CYS A 35 -4.67 -7.12 6.41
N THR A 36 -4.73 -7.51 7.66
CA THR A 36 -5.88 -8.21 8.27
C THR A 36 -6.36 -7.46 9.50
N LEU A 37 -7.67 -7.26 9.62
CA LEU A 37 -8.29 -6.77 10.85
C LEU A 37 -8.46 -7.93 11.82
N THR A 38 -7.89 -7.80 13.01
CA THR A 38 -7.97 -8.75 14.11
C THR A 38 -8.76 -8.16 15.28
N GLU A 39 -8.98 -8.93 16.34
CA GLU A 39 -9.62 -8.42 17.57
C GLU A 39 -8.79 -7.30 18.23
N ASP A 40 -7.46 -7.37 18.10
CA ASP A 40 -6.52 -6.41 18.69
C ASP A 40 -6.15 -5.24 17.76
N GLY A 41 -6.76 -5.14 16.58
CA GLY A 41 -6.47 -4.11 15.59
C GLY A 41 -5.95 -4.70 14.26
N TYR A 42 -5.11 -3.95 13.56
CA TYR A 42 -4.59 -4.34 12.24
C TYR A 42 -3.26 -5.09 12.35
N LEU A 43 -3.17 -6.19 11.62
CA LEU A 43 -1.92 -6.92 11.42
C LEU A 43 -1.51 -6.87 9.94
N ILE A 44 -0.36 -6.29 9.65
CA ILE A 44 0.24 -6.28 8.31
C ILE A 44 1.32 -7.35 8.26
N GLN A 45 1.07 -8.42 7.51
CA GLN A 45 2.03 -9.49 7.26
C GLN A 45 2.78 -9.23 5.96
N ILE A 46 4.10 -9.27 6.00
CA ILE A 46 4.96 -8.96 4.85
C ILE A 46 5.92 -10.12 4.64
N LYS A 47 5.95 -10.71 3.44
CA LYS A 47 6.96 -11.72 3.12
C LYS A 47 8.36 -11.15 3.29
N ASP A 48 9.26 -11.96 3.85
CA ASP A 48 10.67 -11.63 4.06
C ASP A 48 11.34 -11.11 2.77
N THR A 49 11.11 -11.78 1.65
CA THR A 49 11.63 -11.38 0.34
C THR A 49 11.13 -9.99 -0.12
N VAL A 50 9.89 -9.66 0.21
CA VAL A 50 9.29 -8.35 -0.09
C VAL A 50 9.84 -7.28 0.84
N TYR A 51 9.95 -7.58 2.14
CA TYR A 51 10.53 -6.68 3.12
C TYR A 51 12.00 -6.34 2.77
N MET A 52 12.84 -7.36 2.54
CA MET A 52 14.24 -7.18 2.17
C MET A 52 14.41 -6.48 0.83
N GLY A 53 13.54 -6.80 -0.15
CA GLY A 53 13.51 -6.11 -1.43
C GLY A 53 13.17 -4.62 -1.31
N ALA A 54 12.26 -4.25 -0.40
CA ALA A 54 11.91 -2.86 -0.14
C ALA A 54 12.99 -2.12 0.68
N TYR A 55 13.56 -2.79 1.67
CA TYR A 55 14.52 -2.21 2.62
C TYR A 55 15.92 -2.06 2.03
N GLU A 56 16.52 -3.17 1.59
CA GLU A 56 17.90 -3.18 1.08
C GLU A 56 18.01 -2.74 -0.38
N LYS A 57 17.23 -3.40 -1.25
CA LYS A 57 17.30 -3.18 -2.70
C LYS A 57 16.49 -1.99 -3.17
N LYS A 58 15.67 -1.41 -2.31
CA LYS A 58 14.75 -0.29 -2.60
C LYS A 58 13.88 -0.55 -3.84
N THR A 59 13.49 -1.82 -4.05
CA THR A 59 12.68 -2.25 -5.19
C THR A 59 11.31 -1.59 -5.16
N GLY A 60 11.00 -0.79 -6.16
CA GLY A 60 9.79 0.05 -6.19
C GLY A 60 8.49 -0.74 -6.10
N GLY A 61 8.41 -1.92 -6.72
CA GLY A 61 7.25 -2.82 -6.61
C GLY A 61 7.01 -3.29 -5.17
N HIS A 62 8.05 -3.75 -4.48
CA HIS A 62 7.96 -4.19 -3.08
C HIS A 62 7.57 -3.04 -2.16
N ARG A 63 8.11 -1.85 -2.37
CA ARG A 63 7.74 -0.66 -1.61
C ARG A 63 6.28 -0.28 -1.82
N MET A 64 5.76 -0.39 -3.04
CA MET A 64 4.36 -0.14 -3.36
C MET A 64 3.43 -1.16 -2.70
N HIS A 65 3.79 -2.44 -2.67
CA HIS A 65 3.00 -3.47 -1.97
C HIS A 65 2.87 -3.16 -0.48
N ILE A 66 3.98 -2.84 0.20
CA ILE A 66 3.95 -2.47 1.61
C ILE A 66 3.10 -1.22 1.85
N MET A 67 3.25 -0.18 1.02
CA MET A 67 2.45 1.03 1.14
C MET A 67 0.96 0.75 0.90
N HIS A 68 0.63 -0.13 -0.03
CA HIS A 68 -0.75 -0.56 -0.27
C HIS A 68 -1.39 -1.14 1.00
N GLU A 69 -0.70 -2.06 1.68
CA GLU A 69 -1.22 -2.65 2.93
C GLU A 69 -1.35 -1.64 4.07
N ILE A 70 -0.42 -0.70 4.17
CA ILE A 70 -0.55 0.42 5.12
C ILE A 70 -1.80 1.25 4.81
N MET A 71 -2.06 1.54 3.53
CA MET A 71 -3.22 2.36 3.14
C MET A 71 -4.56 1.68 3.39
N HIS A 72 -4.64 0.36 3.52
CA HIS A 72 -5.84 -0.31 4.02
C HIS A 72 -6.24 0.18 5.41
N THR A 73 -5.27 0.38 6.31
CA THR A 73 -5.54 0.90 7.67
C THR A 73 -6.05 2.33 7.61
N PHE A 74 -5.48 3.18 6.75
CA PHE A 74 -5.93 4.55 6.53
C PHE A 74 -7.34 4.59 5.93
N ALA A 75 -7.60 3.80 4.89
CA ALA A 75 -8.90 3.77 4.24
C ALA A 75 -10.01 3.36 5.23
N ASP A 76 -9.77 2.36 6.07
CA ASP A 76 -10.74 1.94 7.08
C ASP A 76 -10.97 3.03 8.16
N LYS A 77 -9.91 3.65 8.66
CA LYS A 77 -10.00 4.77 9.61
C LYS A 77 -10.75 5.99 9.02
N LEU A 78 -10.66 6.19 7.71
CA LEU A 78 -11.43 7.19 6.97
C LEU A 78 -12.89 6.77 6.68
N GLY A 79 -13.29 5.57 7.10
CA GLY A 79 -14.65 5.06 6.93
C GLY A 79 -14.93 4.35 5.60
N PHE A 80 -13.91 4.09 4.78
CA PHE A 80 -14.06 3.28 3.56
C PHE A 80 -14.15 1.81 3.93
N LYS A 81 -15.34 1.22 3.81
CA LYS A 81 -15.57 -0.20 4.14
C LYS A 81 -15.58 -1.07 2.90
N PRO A 82 -15.09 -2.31 2.98
CA PRO A 82 -15.17 -3.25 1.85
C PRO A 82 -16.62 -3.58 1.55
N ILE A 83 -16.96 -3.66 0.26
CA ILE A 83 -18.27 -4.12 -0.20
C ILE A 83 -18.17 -5.62 -0.44
N PHE A 84 -18.78 -6.40 0.44
CA PHE A 84 -18.66 -7.88 0.46
C PHE A 84 -19.47 -8.60 -0.63
N SER A 85 -20.28 -7.92 -1.43
CA SER A 85 -21.10 -8.56 -2.45
C SER A 85 -20.46 -8.48 -3.84
N ARG A 86 -20.08 -9.63 -4.40
CA ARG A 86 -19.55 -9.74 -5.78
C ARG A 86 -20.53 -9.25 -6.85
N GLN A 87 -21.85 -9.33 -6.61
CA GLN A 87 -22.87 -8.88 -7.54
C GLN A 87 -22.97 -7.36 -7.60
N LEU A 88 -22.77 -6.67 -6.48
CA LEU A 88 -22.81 -5.20 -6.41
C LEU A 88 -21.55 -4.53 -6.96
N THR A 89 -20.41 -5.24 -7.07
CA THR A 89 -19.14 -4.64 -7.51
C THR A 89 -19.08 -4.31 -8.99
N LYS A 90 -19.93 -4.94 -9.84
CA LYS A 90 -19.94 -4.67 -11.30
C LYS A 90 -20.52 -3.29 -11.62
N ASP A 91 -21.47 -2.83 -10.81
CA ASP A 91 -22.20 -1.57 -11.02
C ASP A 91 -21.57 -0.39 -10.24
N ILE A 92 -20.52 -0.65 -9.43
CA ILE A 92 -19.84 0.38 -8.66
C ILE A 92 -18.71 0.97 -9.50
N PRO A 93 -18.68 2.29 -9.72
CA PRO A 93 -17.58 2.95 -10.40
C PRO A 93 -16.22 2.61 -9.75
N PRO A 94 -15.14 2.44 -10.52
CA PRO A 94 -13.82 2.05 -10.01
C PRO A 94 -13.34 2.89 -8.81
N PHE A 95 -13.56 4.20 -8.84
CA PHE A 95 -13.15 5.12 -7.77
C PHE A 95 -13.91 4.96 -6.44
N ARG A 96 -14.99 4.15 -6.40
CA ARG A 96 -15.72 3.78 -5.18
C ARG A 96 -15.32 2.41 -4.63
N ARG A 97 -14.45 1.68 -5.34
CA ARG A 97 -13.97 0.37 -4.88
C ARG A 97 -12.81 0.57 -3.91
N LEU A 98 -12.86 -0.14 -2.79
CA LEU A 98 -11.84 -0.03 -1.74
C LEU A 98 -10.41 -0.18 -2.29
N GLU A 99 -10.18 -1.23 -3.09
CA GLU A 99 -8.86 -1.48 -3.69
C GLU A 99 -8.36 -0.33 -4.58
N TRP A 100 -9.25 0.30 -5.32
CA TRP A 100 -8.91 1.48 -6.12
C TRP A 100 -8.53 2.67 -5.21
N ILE A 101 -9.30 2.89 -4.14
CA ILE A 101 -9.04 3.96 -3.15
C ILE A 101 -7.70 3.74 -2.48
N VAL A 102 -7.44 2.52 -2.01
CA VAL A 102 -6.17 2.13 -1.37
C VAL A 102 -4.98 2.33 -2.31
N MET A 103 -5.12 1.91 -3.57
CA MET A 103 -4.09 2.14 -4.61
C MET A 103 -3.86 3.62 -4.88
N ALA A 104 -4.91 4.41 -4.94
CA ALA A 104 -4.81 5.86 -5.15
C ALA A 104 -4.13 6.55 -3.96
N LEU A 105 -4.49 6.18 -2.73
CA LEU A 105 -3.85 6.66 -1.51
C LEU A 105 -2.36 6.30 -1.47
N ALA A 106 -2.02 5.03 -1.73
CA ALA A 106 -0.63 4.58 -1.78
C ALA A 106 0.19 5.36 -2.84
N GLY A 107 -0.38 5.54 -4.03
CA GLY A 107 0.23 6.34 -5.09
C GLY A 107 0.42 7.79 -4.70
N GLY A 108 -0.58 8.41 -4.08
CA GLY A 108 -0.55 9.80 -3.63
C GLY A 108 0.49 10.06 -2.54
N VAL A 109 0.63 9.12 -1.59
CA VAL A 109 1.64 9.21 -0.52
C VAL A 109 3.04 8.97 -1.06
N MET A 110 3.21 7.98 -1.96
CA MET A 110 4.51 7.66 -2.54
C MET A 110 4.98 8.70 -3.56
N MET A 111 4.06 9.36 -4.26
CA MET A 111 4.32 10.34 -5.32
C MET A 111 3.33 11.51 -5.20
N PRO A 112 3.55 12.47 -4.29
CA PRO A 112 2.63 13.59 -4.09
C PRO A 112 2.38 14.39 -5.38
N TYR A 113 1.12 14.74 -5.63
CA TYR A 113 0.70 15.34 -6.91
C TYR A 113 1.48 16.60 -7.24
N GLU A 114 1.51 17.54 -6.33
CA GLU A 114 2.17 18.84 -6.54
C GLU A 114 3.68 18.70 -6.78
N ALA A 115 4.33 17.78 -6.06
CA ALA A 115 5.76 17.55 -6.15
C ALA A 115 6.18 16.76 -7.42
N THR A 116 5.23 16.12 -8.11
CA THR A 116 5.49 15.27 -9.28
C THR A 116 5.00 15.86 -10.59
N ALA A 117 4.39 17.04 -10.55
CA ALA A 117 3.88 17.70 -11.74
C ALA A 117 5.00 17.97 -12.76
N GLY A 118 4.82 17.50 -13.99
CA GLY A 118 5.79 17.67 -15.07
C GLY A 118 6.98 16.71 -15.06
N MET A 119 7.08 15.81 -14.08
CA MET A 119 8.15 14.81 -14.03
C MET A 119 7.92 13.70 -15.07
N THR A 120 9.02 13.15 -15.58
CA THR A 120 9.02 11.96 -16.43
C THR A 120 8.95 10.68 -15.61
N VAL A 121 8.62 9.54 -16.25
CA VAL A 121 8.66 8.21 -15.62
C VAL A 121 10.00 7.94 -14.97
N LYS A 122 11.10 8.30 -15.65
CA LYS A 122 12.46 8.09 -15.12
C LYS A 122 12.69 8.90 -13.84
N GLU A 123 12.37 10.18 -13.86
CA GLU A 123 12.53 11.08 -12.70
C GLU A 123 11.68 10.60 -11.51
N LEU A 124 10.44 10.16 -11.74
CA LEU A 124 9.58 9.58 -10.69
C LEU A 124 10.23 8.34 -10.05
N LYS A 125 10.77 7.43 -10.86
CA LYS A 125 11.45 6.24 -10.37
C LYS A 125 12.71 6.57 -9.58
N ASP A 126 13.52 7.45 -10.10
CA ASP A 126 14.83 7.83 -9.50
C ASP A 126 14.61 8.61 -8.18
N THR A 127 13.62 9.50 -8.14
CA THR A 127 13.35 10.35 -6.97
C THR A 127 12.58 9.63 -5.88
N TYR A 128 11.51 8.91 -6.24
CA TYR A 128 10.58 8.32 -5.26
C TYR A 128 10.79 6.81 -5.05
N GLY A 129 11.64 6.18 -5.85
CA GLY A 129 11.90 4.75 -5.75
C GLY A 129 10.65 3.90 -5.92
N VAL A 130 9.83 4.23 -6.92
CA VAL A 130 8.60 3.52 -7.28
C VAL A 130 8.84 2.61 -8.49
N SER A 131 7.90 1.69 -8.76
CA SER A 131 7.95 0.84 -9.94
C SER A 131 7.65 1.63 -11.22
N ASP A 132 8.08 1.09 -12.35
CA ASP A 132 7.77 1.66 -13.68
C ASP A 132 6.24 1.76 -13.91
N ALA A 133 5.50 0.72 -13.51
CA ALA A 133 4.05 0.70 -13.61
C ALA A 133 3.39 1.79 -12.74
N ALA A 134 3.87 1.99 -11.51
CA ALA A 134 3.36 3.03 -10.62
C ALA A 134 3.66 4.43 -11.17
N ALA A 135 4.89 4.66 -11.67
CA ALA A 135 5.28 5.93 -12.27
C ALA A 135 4.45 6.25 -13.52
N LYS A 136 4.26 5.28 -14.42
CA LYS A 136 3.39 5.45 -15.59
C LYS A 136 1.95 5.77 -15.21
N LYS A 137 1.41 5.04 -14.22
CA LYS A 137 0.05 5.29 -13.73
C LYS A 137 -0.10 6.68 -13.13
N ARG A 138 0.92 7.18 -12.42
CA ARG A 138 0.94 8.53 -11.87
C ARG A 138 0.76 9.61 -12.93
N LEU A 139 1.35 9.43 -14.10
CA LEU A 139 1.27 10.39 -15.22
C LEU A 139 -0.09 10.39 -15.95
N THR A 140 -0.99 9.46 -15.63
CA THR A 140 -2.34 9.41 -16.21
C THR A 140 -3.37 10.17 -15.39
N TYR A 141 -2.98 10.66 -14.24
CA TYR A 141 -3.80 11.49 -13.34
C TYR A 141 -3.19 12.88 -13.18
#